data_5f05970b8c134991ed27ea4c514e6133
#
_entry.id   5f05970b8c134991ed27ea4c514e6133
#
_cell.length_a   1.000
_cell.length_b   1.000
_cell.length_c   1.000
_cell.angle_alpha   90.00
_cell.angle_beta   90.00
_cell.angle_gamma   90.00
#
_symmetry.space_group_name_H-M   'P 1'
#
loop_
_entity.id
_entity.type
_entity.pdbx_description
1 polymer ?
#
loop_
_entity_poly.entity_id
_entity_poly.type
_entity_poly.pdbx_seq_one_letter_code
_entity_poly.pdbx_strand_id
1 'polypeptide(L)'
;AIMNLTPGSFGPGLTTDMVRDGSILDISNQFIRPFYQSRAQIAISWIESELASYPFRVHTPEGAIFLWVWFKDLPITSETLYQRLKARDVLVIPGEHFFPGLTEPWKHRHECVRVSYAQDQQTVERGIAILAEEVRAAYDNAVP
;
A
#
# COMPACT_ATOMS: atom_id res chain seq x y z
N ALA A 1 -18.78 13.59 0.66
CA ALA A 1 -18.24 13.02 1.89
C ALA A 1 -19.35 12.97 2.93
N ILE A 2 -19.75 11.80 3.34
CA ILE A 2 -20.71 11.65 4.43
C ILE A 2 -19.93 11.94 5.71
N MET A 3 -20.14 13.07 6.28
CA MET A 3 -19.59 13.41 7.57
C MET A 3 -20.36 12.63 8.64
N ASN A 4 -19.64 11.87 9.41
CA ASN A 4 -20.18 11.22 10.60
C ASN A 4 -20.40 12.31 11.64
N LEU A 5 -21.61 12.85 11.71
CA LEU A 5 -21.97 13.99 12.57
C LEU A 5 -21.84 13.68 14.07
N THR A 6 -21.88 12.40 14.42
CA THR A 6 -21.67 11.91 15.78
C THR A 6 -20.76 10.69 15.75
N PRO A 7 -19.44 10.86 15.93
CA PRO A 7 -18.56 9.72 16.12
C PRO A 7 -19.01 8.94 17.36
N GLY A 8 -19.15 7.63 17.22
CA GLY A 8 -19.53 6.78 18.34
C GLY A 8 -18.55 6.95 19.52
N SER A 9 -19.08 7.03 20.73
CA SER A 9 -18.28 7.23 21.96
C SER A 9 -17.59 5.96 22.46
N PHE A 10 -17.90 4.81 21.88
CA PHE A 10 -17.40 3.51 22.35
C PHE A 10 -15.86 3.39 22.22
N GLY A 11 -15.31 3.69 21.03
CA GLY A 11 -13.86 3.66 20.82
C GLY A 11 -13.09 4.62 21.74
N PRO A 12 -13.46 5.91 21.78
CA PRO A 12 -12.89 6.85 22.76
C PRO A 12 -13.06 6.41 24.19
N GLY A 13 -14.21 5.84 24.57
CA GLY A 13 -14.45 5.32 25.91
C GLY A 13 -13.48 4.20 26.31
N LEU A 14 -13.23 3.25 25.42
CA LEU A 14 -12.28 2.16 25.67
C LEU A 14 -10.84 2.63 25.78
N THR A 15 -10.46 3.67 25.05
CA THR A 15 -9.06 4.12 24.97
C THR A 15 -8.73 5.27 25.92
N THR A 16 -9.72 5.89 26.56
CA THR A 16 -9.53 7.07 27.40
C THR A 16 -8.50 6.83 28.51
N ASP A 17 -8.62 5.72 29.24
CA ASP A 17 -7.71 5.43 30.35
C ASP A 17 -6.31 5.09 29.83
N MET A 18 -6.21 4.35 28.74
CA MET A 18 -4.94 4.03 28.09
C MET A 18 -4.21 5.26 27.54
N VAL A 19 -4.93 6.27 27.10
CA VAL A 19 -4.35 7.56 26.69
C VAL A 19 -3.92 8.36 27.91
N ARG A 20 -4.73 8.35 28.99
CA ARG A 20 -4.46 9.12 30.22
C ARG A 20 -3.23 8.61 30.97
N ASP A 21 -3.06 7.29 31.07
CA ASP A 21 -1.93 6.64 31.75
C ASP A 21 -0.72 6.36 30.86
N GLY A 22 -0.84 6.59 29.53
CA GLY A 22 0.21 6.38 28.57
C GLY A 22 0.39 4.94 28.09
N SER A 23 -0.37 3.97 28.60
CA SER A 23 -0.24 2.55 28.25
C SER A 23 -0.46 2.26 26.76
N ILE A 24 -1.21 3.11 26.06
CA ILE A 24 -1.37 3.02 24.60
C ILE A 24 -0.04 3.13 23.85
N LEU A 25 0.90 3.96 24.34
CA LEU A 25 2.23 4.11 23.76
C LEU A 25 3.10 2.87 24.02
N ASP A 26 2.97 2.27 25.20
CA ASP A 26 3.68 1.03 25.54
C ASP A 26 3.21 -0.12 24.65
N ILE A 27 1.90 -0.28 24.47
CA ILE A 27 1.32 -1.28 23.55
C ILE A 27 1.80 -1.02 22.12
N SER A 28 1.77 0.23 21.68
CA SER A 28 2.24 0.60 20.34
C SER A 28 3.70 0.22 20.14
N ASN A 29 4.58 0.59 21.06
CA ASN A 29 6.02 0.37 20.92
C ASN A 29 6.44 -1.10 21.10
N GLN A 30 5.80 -1.82 22.03
CA GLN A 30 6.20 -3.18 22.36
C GLN A 30 5.59 -4.24 21.44
N PHE A 31 4.40 -4.00 20.88
CA PHE A 31 3.67 -5.01 20.11
C PHE A 31 3.31 -4.56 18.70
N ILE A 32 2.64 -3.41 18.54
CA ILE A 32 2.07 -3.02 17.27
C ILE A 32 3.16 -2.64 16.25
N ARG A 33 4.08 -1.79 16.67
CA ARG A 33 5.16 -1.30 15.81
C ARG A 33 6.09 -2.42 15.35
N PRO A 34 6.66 -3.29 16.20
CA PRO A 34 7.50 -4.40 15.75
C PRO A 34 6.76 -5.37 14.83
N PHE A 35 5.50 -5.65 15.12
CA PHE A 35 4.67 -6.54 14.31
C PHE A 35 4.49 -6.02 12.88
N TYR A 36 4.05 -4.76 12.72
CA TYR A 36 3.85 -4.20 11.39
C TYR A 36 5.16 -3.86 10.67
N GLN A 37 6.21 -3.50 11.39
CA GLN A 37 7.54 -3.29 10.83
C GLN A 37 8.08 -4.58 10.18
N SER A 38 7.98 -5.71 10.88
CA SER A 38 8.36 -7.01 10.32
C SER A 38 7.56 -7.37 9.07
N ARG A 39 6.25 -7.17 9.09
CA ARG A 39 5.38 -7.42 7.94
C ARG A 39 5.71 -6.53 6.74
N ALA A 40 6.00 -5.26 6.97
CA ALA A 40 6.42 -4.35 5.92
C ALA A 40 7.73 -4.82 5.27
N GLN A 41 8.72 -5.20 6.05
CA GLN A 41 10.01 -5.71 5.55
C GLN A 41 9.84 -6.98 4.71
N ILE A 42 9.01 -7.91 5.17
CA ILE A 42 8.70 -9.14 4.43
C ILE A 42 8.01 -8.80 3.09
N ALA A 43 7.00 -7.94 3.11
CA ALA A 43 6.30 -7.53 1.90
C ALA A 43 7.23 -6.81 0.90
N ILE A 44 8.14 -5.95 1.38
CA ILE A 44 9.15 -5.31 0.55
C ILE A 44 10.08 -6.35 -0.08
N SER A 45 10.57 -7.33 0.71
CA SER A 45 11.48 -8.36 0.19
C SER A 45 10.84 -9.20 -0.93
N TRP A 46 9.54 -9.47 -0.86
CA TRP A 46 8.83 -10.14 -1.96
C TRP A 46 8.76 -9.27 -3.22
N ILE A 47 8.42 -7.97 -3.07
CA ILE A 47 8.40 -7.05 -4.21
C ILE A 47 9.79 -6.95 -4.85
N GLU A 48 10.84 -6.83 -4.05
CA GLU A 48 12.24 -6.77 -4.51
C GLU A 48 12.67 -8.04 -5.23
N SER A 49 12.29 -9.20 -4.71
CA SER A 49 12.57 -10.48 -5.34
C SER A 49 11.86 -10.65 -6.68
N GLU A 50 10.57 -10.32 -6.73
CA GLU A 50 9.74 -10.51 -7.91
C GLU A 50 10.04 -9.50 -9.04
N LEU A 51 10.48 -8.30 -8.70
CA LEU A 51 10.69 -7.19 -9.63
C LEU A 51 12.16 -6.75 -9.75
N ALA A 52 13.12 -7.60 -9.36
CA ALA A 52 14.55 -7.26 -9.32
C ALA A 52 15.10 -6.65 -10.63
N SER A 53 14.55 -7.04 -11.79
CA SER A 53 14.99 -6.60 -13.12
C SER A 53 14.17 -5.42 -13.67
N TYR A 54 13.20 -4.91 -12.91
CA TYR A 54 12.29 -3.86 -13.36
C TYR A 54 12.51 -2.55 -12.59
N PRO A 55 12.23 -1.39 -13.18
CA PRO A 55 12.48 -0.10 -12.55
C PRO A 55 11.37 0.26 -11.56
N PHE A 56 11.54 -0.03 -10.29
CA PHE A 56 10.61 0.36 -9.24
C PHE A 56 11.33 0.98 -8.03
N ARG A 57 10.54 1.61 -7.16
CA ARG A 57 10.95 2.06 -5.83
C ARG A 57 9.82 1.84 -4.84
N VAL A 58 10.16 1.47 -3.63
CA VAL A 58 9.24 1.46 -2.50
C VAL A 58 9.61 2.61 -1.58
N HIS A 59 8.64 3.46 -1.23
CA HIS A 59 8.85 4.48 -0.21
C HIS A 59 9.14 3.80 1.12
N THR A 60 10.18 4.24 1.82
CA THR A 60 10.53 3.71 3.14
C THR A 60 9.35 3.84 4.09
N PRO A 61 8.75 2.74 4.58
CA PRO A 61 7.60 2.83 5.46
C PRO A 61 8.04 3.27 6.86
N GLU A 62 7.51 4.39 7.33
CA GLU A 62 7.73 4.89 8.69
C GLU A 62 6.64 4.46 9.66
N GLY A 63 5.56 3.86 9.14
CA GLY A 63 4.43 3.38 9.93
C GLY A 63 3.26 2.95 9.06
N ALA A 64 2.08 2.82 9.69
CA ALA A 64 0.84 2.35 9.08
C ALA A 64 0.90 0.90 8.56
N ILE A 65 0.05 0.60 7.61
CA ILE A 65 -0.21 -0.75 7.09
C ILE A 65 -0.16 -0.81 5.56
N PHE A 66 0.48 0.18 4.95
CA PHE A 66 0.52 0.35 3.50
C PHE A 66 1.95 0.59 3.03
N LEU A 67 2.27 0.03 1.85
CA LEU A 67 3.43 0.39 1.05
C LEU A 67 2.99 1.34 -0.06
N TRP A 68 3.83 2.33 -0.35
CA TRP A 68 3.73 3.15 -1.55
C TRP A 68 4.78 2.69 -2.54
N VAL A 69 4.33 2.17 -3.68
CA VAL A 69 5.21 1.59 -4.71
C VAL A 69 5.11 2.44 -5.96
N TRP A 70 6.24 2.86 -6.47
CA TRP A 70 6.39 3.58 -7.73
C TRP A 70 7.06 2.69 -8.79
N PHE A 71 6.41 2.50 -9.90
CA PHE A 71 6.90 1.79 -11.08
C PHE A 71 7.32 2.83 -12.12
N LYS A 72 8.63 3.14 -12.15
CA LYS A 72 9.16 4.20 -13.01
C LYS A 72 8.94 3.86 -14.48
N ASP A 73 8.37 4.81 -15.24
CA ASP A 73 8.06 4.68 -16.65
C ASP A 73 7.11 3.50 -16.96
N LEU A 74 6.19 3.20 -16.05
CA LEU A 74 5.17 2.17 -16.26
C LEU A 74 4.41 2.44 -17.57
N PRO A 75 4.35 1.48 -18.53
CA PRO A 75 3.76 1.70 -19.85
C PRO A 75 2.23 1.83 -19.84
N ILE A 76 1.60 1.49 -18.74
CA ILE A 76 0.17 1.62 -18.50
C ILE A 76 -0.07 2.54 -17.30
N THR A 77 -1.28 3.07 -17.14
CA THR A 77 -1.60 3.85 -15.94
C THR A 77 -1.84 2.95 -14.74
N SER A 78 -1.64 3.49 -13.53
CA SER A 78 -1.96 2.79 -12.28
C SER A 78 -3.43 2.38 -12.19
N GLU A 79 -4.34 3.11 -12.83
CA GLU A 79 -5.76 2.72 -12.96
C GLU A 79 -5.91 1.48 -13.85
N THR A 80 -5.22 1.43 -14.99
CA THR A 80 -5.23 0.25 -15.87
C THR A 80 -4.67 -0.98 -15.15
N LEU A 81 -3.57 -0.79 -14.42
CA LEU A 81 -2.98 -1.83 -13.57
C LEU A 81 -3.98 -2.32 -12.52
N TYR A 82 -4.67 -1.40 -11.84
CA TYR A 82 -5.72 -1.74 -10.87
C TYR A 82 -6.83 -2.59 -11.49
N GLN A 83 -7.32 -2.23 -12.68
CA GLN A 83 -8.39 -3.00 -13.34
C GLN A 83 -7.95 -4.44 -13.69
N ARG A 84 -6.69 -4.63 -14.12
CA ARG A 84 -6.13 -5.96 -14.35
C ARG A 84 -6.02 -6.77 -13.07
N LEU A 85 -5.52 -6.17 -12.00
CA LEU A 85 -5.41 -6.78 -10.68
C LEU A 85 -6.76 -7.15 -10.10
N LYS A 86 -7.75 -6.26 -10.23
CA LYS A 86 -9.13 -6.50 -9.79
C LYS A 86 -9.77 -7.70 -10.47
N ALA A 87 -9.49 -7.92 -11.75
CA ALA A 87 -9.95 -9.11 -12.48
C ALA A 87 -9.34 -10.42 -11.97
N ARG A 88 -8.29 -10.33 -11.14
CA ARG A 88 -7.58 -11.43 -10.49
C ARG A 88 -7.78 -11.43 -8.96
N ASP A 89 -8.82 -10.77 -8.46
CA ASP A 89 -9.16 -10.66 -7.04
C ASP A 89 -8.08 -9.95 -6.17
N VAL A 90 -7.23 -9.10 -6.77
CA VAL A 90 -6.25 -8.30 -6.06
C VAL A 90 -6.64 -6.82 -6.12
N LEU A 91 -6.77 -6.19 -4.94
CA LEU A 91 -7.15 -4.79 -4.81
C LEU A 91 -5.96 -3.95 -4.31
N VAL A 92 -5.58 -2.97 -5.11
CA VAL A 92 -4.65 -1.91 -4.75
C VAL A 92 -5.35 -0.55 -4.90
N ILE A 93 -4.74 0.54 -4.48
CA ILE A 93 -5.30 1.86 -4.77
C ILE A 93 -4.36 2.59 -5.73
N PRO A 94 -4.86 3.01 -6.91
CA PRO A 94 -4.09 3.81 -7.86
C PRO A 94 -3.60 5.11 -7.26
N GLY A 95 -2.37 5.50 -7.64
CA GLY A 95 -1.70 6.67 -7.08
C GLY A 95 -2.44 7.98 -7.33
N GLU A 96 -3.13 8.09 -8.46
CA GLU A 96 -3.85 9.31 -8.85
C GLU A 96 -4.91 9.77 -7.84
N HIS A 97 -5.45 8.88 -7.01
CA HIS A 97 -6.39 9.22 -5.93
C HIS A 97 -5.75 9.98 -4.75
N PHE A 98 -4.42 10.02 -4.68
CA PHE A 98 -3.67 10.67 -3.59
C PHE A 98 -3.18 12.08 -3.92
N PHE A 99 -3.48 12.58 -5.12
CA PHE A 99 -3.07 13.91 -5.57
C PHE A 99 -4.29 14.80 -5.91
N PRO A 100 -5.23 15.00 -4.97
CA PRO A 100 -6.40 15.83 -5.21
C PRO A 100 -5.98 17.28 -5.47
N GLY A 101 -6.62 17.92 -6.45
CA GLY A 101 -6.33 19.31 -6.80
C GLY A 101 -5.08 19.54 -7.65
N LEU A 102 -4.30 18.52 -7.94
CA LEU A 102 -3.20 18.64 -8.90
C LEU A 102 -3.76 18.70 -10.32
N THR A 103 -3.71 19.88 -10.93
CA THR A 103 -4.22 20.14 -12.29
C THR A 103 -3.15 19.97 -13.37
N GLU A 104 -1.88 20.12 -12.99
CA GLU A 104 -0.76 19.97 -13.92
C GLU A 104 -0.51 18.49 -14.27
N PRO A 105 -0.12 18.20 -15.52
CA PRO A 105 0.25 16.86 -15.92
C PRO A 105 1.50 16.40 -15.15
N TRP A 106 1.36 15.33 -14.38
CA TRP A 106 2.47 14.73 -13.64
C TRP A 106 2.40 13.21 -13.76
N LYS A 107 3.30 12.65 -14.57
CA LYS A 107 3.33 11.24 -14.92
C LYS A 107 3.40 10.32 -13.69
N HIS A 108 4.18 10.70 -12.69
CA HIS A 108 4.39 9.94 -11.46
C HIS A 108 3.10 9.53 -10.74
N ARG A 109 2.06 10.38 -10.76
CA ARG A 109 0.76 10.06 -10.14
C ARG A 109 0.10 8.81 -10.74
N HIS A 110 0.38 8.53 -12.02
CA HIS A 110 -0.17 7.38 -12.76
C HIS A 110 0.75 6.16 -12.75
N GLU A 111 1.90 6.25 -12.09
CA GLU A 111 2.91 5.21 -11.97
C GLU A 111 2.99 4.59 -10.57
N CYS A 112 2.19 5.10 -9.64
CA CYS A 112 2.22 4.67 -8.24
C CYS A 112 0.99 3.86 -7.86
N VAL A 113 1.17 2.95 -6.90
CA VAL A 113 0.08 2.25 -6.24
C VAL A 113 0.30 2.17 -4.74
N ARG A 114 -0.80 2.18 -3.98
CA ARG A 114 -0.79 1.86 -2.55
C ARG A 114 -1.17 0.40 -2.35
N VAL A 115 -0.29 -0.37 -1.72
CA VAL A 115 -0.47 -1.79 -1.41
C VAL A 115 -0.65 -1.96 0.10
N SER A 116 -1.68 -2.70 0.53
CA SER A 116 -1.87 -3.06 1.94
C SER A 116 -1.12 -4.35 2.26
N TYR A 117 -0.46 -4.40 3.42
CA TYR A 117 0.14 -5.61 3.99
C TYR A 117 -0.52 -6.03 5.32
N ALA A 118 -1.74 -5.55 5.56
CA ALA A 118 -2.46 -5.82 6.82
C ALA A 118 -3.14 -7.19 6.86
N GLN A 119 -3.35 -7.84 5.72
CA GLN A 119 -3.94 -9.18 5.64
C GLN A 119 -2.98 -10.26 6.17
N ASP A 120 -3.43 -11.50 6.25
CA ASP A 120 -2.54 -12.62 6.57
C ASP A 120 -1.39 -12.74 5.56
N GLN A 121 -0.30 -13.35 5.98
CA GLN A 121 0.95 -13.38 5.22
C GLN A 121 0.79 -14.05 3.86
N GLN A 122 0.05 -15.16 3.78
CA GLN A 122 -0.14 -15.90 2.53
C GLN A 122 -0.96 -15.10 1.51
N THR A 123 -1.98 -14.39 1.98
CA THR A 123 -2.79 -13.50 1.15
C THR A 123 -1.96 -12.35 0.59
N VAL A 124 -1.10 -11.74 1.42
CA VAL A 124 -0.21 -10.65 0.97
C VAL A 124 0.82 -11.15 -0.03
N GLU A 125 1.48 -12.27 0.24
CA GLU A 125 2.46 -12.90 -0.64
C GLU A 125 1.87 -13.19 -2.03
N ARG A 126 0.72 -13.86 -2.05
CA ARG A 126 0.00 -14.15 -3.28
C ARG A 126 -0.41 -12.88 -4.03
N GLY A 127 -0.90 -11.86 -3.32
CA GLY A 127 -1.26 -10.57 -3.91
C GLY A 127 -0.07 -9.85 -4.54
N ILE A 128 1.09 -9.89 -3.90
CA ILE A 128 2.34 -9.31 -4.42
C ILE A 128 2.83 -10.09 -5.65
N ALA A 129 2.76 -11.42 -5.65
CA ALA A 129 3.12 -12.23 -6.81
C ALA A 129 2.27 -11.87 -8.03
N ILE A 130 0.94 -11.76 -7.86
CA ILE A 130 0.02 -11.35 -8.93
C ILE A 130 0.29 -9.91 -9.39
N LEU A 131 0.56 -8.98 -8.47
CA LEU A 131 0.95 -7.62 -8.79
C LEU A 131 2.21 -7.60 -9.66
N ALA A 132 3.22 -8.36 -9.27
CA ALA A 132 4.48 -8.44 -10.00
C ALA A 132 4.31 -9.03 -11.40
N GLU A 133 3.48 -10.06 -11.58
CA GLU A 133 3.15 -10.62 -12.89
C GLU A 133 2.53 -9.56 -13.82
N GLU A 134 1.55 -8.80 -13.35
CA GLU A 134 0.89 -7.75 -14.14
C GLU A 134 1.85 -6.59 -14.48
N VAL A 135 2.74 -6.23 -13.55
CA VAL A 135 3.76 -5.21 -13.77
C VAL A 135 4.79 -5.69 -14.81
N ARG A 136 5.30 -6.92 -14.69
CA ARG A 136 6.20 -7.51 -15.69
C ARG A 136 5.54 -7.54 -17.06
N ALA A 137 4.32 -8.06 -17.14
CA ALA A 137 3.58 -8.12 -18.40
C ALA A 137 3.36 -6.72 -19.03
N ALA A 138 3.20 -5.68 -18.22
CA ALA A 138 3.07 -4.32 -18.72
C ALA A 138 4.38 -3.81 -19.36
N TYR A 139 5.52 -4.04 -18.72
CA TYR A 139 6.82 -3.62 -19.26
C TYR A 139 7.21 -4.46 -20.48
N ASP A 140 7.07 -5.78 -20.43
CA ASP A 140 7.50 -6.70 -21.48
C ASP A 140 6.69 -6.51 -22.77
N ASN A 141 5.40 -6.21 -22.67
CA ASN A 141 4.54 -5.94 -23.84
C ASN A 141 4.72 -4.53 -24.43
N ALA A 142 5.47 -3.66 -23.79
CA ALA A 142 5.76 -2.31 -24.29
C ALA A 142 7.08 -2.21 -25.06
N VAL A 143 7.89 -3.28 -25.04
CA VAL A 143 9.11 -3.36 -25.86
C VAL A 143 8.69 -3.68 -27.30
N PRO A 144 8.97 -2.82 -28.30
CA PRO A 144 8.63 -3.06 -29.69
C PRO A 144 9.44 -4.20 -30.28
#